data_177484ecaf46a7c2a528577057351b3c
#
_entry.id   177484ecaf46a7c2a528577057351b3c
#
_cell.length_a   1.000
_cell.length_b   1.000
_cell.length_c   1.000
_cell.angle_alpha   90.00
_cell.angle_beta   90.00
_cell.angle_gamma   90.00
#
_symmetry.space_group_name_H-M   'P 1'
#
loop_
_entity.id
_entity.type
_entity.pdbx_description
1 polymer ?
#
loop_
_entity_poly.entity_id
_entity_poly.type
_entity_poly.pdbx_seq_one_letter_code
_entity_poly.pdbx_strand_id
1 'polypeptide(L)'
;MRFTADHQWIETEGDLVRLGLTAYACQQLGDVIEIALPARGKPLKPGDAMASIQAVRANADLPAPIAGEVAEVNAELFEEPDLINAGPETLGWMVKLRPADPKQVESLMDRTAYEAYLDGL
;
A
#
# COMPACT_ATOMS: atom_id res chain seq x y z
N MET A 1 2.13 -12.95 -0.06
CA MET A 1 1.51 -11.61 -0.03
C MET A 1 0.49 -11.54 1.09
N ARG A 2 0.49 -10.45 1.84
CA ARG A 2 -0.44 -10.21 2.94
C ARG A 2 -1.29 -8.99 2.64
N PHE A 3 -2.40 -8.82 3.39
CA PHE A 3 -3.38 -7.78 3.11
C PHE A 3 -3.88 -7.14 4.41
N THR A 4 -4.32 -5.89 4.32
CA THR A 4 -4.88 -5.16 5.46
C THR A 4 -6.36 -4.85 5.24
N ALA A 5 -7.05 -4.48 6.32
CA ALA A 5 -8.44 -4.03 6.24
C ALA A 5 -8.58 -2.70 5.49
N ASP A 6 -7.49 -1.97 5.30
CA ASP A 6 -7.47 -0.74 4.50
C ASP A 6 -7.22 -1.01 3.02
N HIS A 7 -7.26 -2.28 2.62
CA HIS A 7 -7.08 -2.73 1.24
C HIS A 7 -5.69 -2.41 0.67
N GLN A 8 -4.68 -2.61 1.50
CA GLN A 8 -3.28 -2.56 1.08
C GLN A 8 -2.75 -3.99 0.98
N TRP A 9 -1.87 -4.23 0.02
CA TRP A 9 -1.12 -5.48 -0.05
C TRP A 9 0.32 -5.24 0.40
N ILE A 10 0.93 -6.27 0.98
CA ILE A 10 2.32 -6.25 1.43
C ILE A 10 3.01 -7.52 0.97
N GLU A 11 4.18 -7.39 0.40
CA GLU A 11 4.98 -8.53 -0.02
C GLU A 11 6.41 -8.36 0.46
N THR A 12 6.95 -9.40 1.09
CA THR A 12 8.34 -9.42 1.53
C THR A 12 9.27 -9.52 0.32
N GLU A 13 10.28 -8.67 0.28
CA GLU A 13 11.28 -8.62 -0.78
C GLU A 13 12.65 -8.45 -0.13
N GLY A 14 13.33 -9.57 0.14
CA GLY A 14 14.59 -9.54 0.89
C GLY A 14 14.39 -8.98 2.30
N ASP A 15 15.16 -7.96 2.66
CA ASP A 15 15.07 -7.29 3.97
C ASP A 15 13.97 -6.22 4.01
N LEU A 16 13.31 -5.98 2.89
CA LEU A 16 12.29 -4.94 2.75
C LEU A 16 10.93 -5.57 2.54
N VAL A 17 9.89 -4.78 2.75
CA VAL A 17 8.54 -5.12 2.30
C VAL A 17 8.11 -4.07 1.29
N ARG A 18 7.45 -4.54 0.22
CA ARG A 18 6.88 -3.70 -0.81
C ARG A 18 5.37 -3.66 -0.61
N LEU A 19 4.76 -2.51 -0.76
CA LEU A 19 3.33 -2.36 -0.52
C LEU A 19 2.66 -1.41 -1.49
N GLY A 20 1.36 -1.57 -1.61
CA GLY A 20 0.52 -0.75 -2.46
C GLY A 20 -0.96 -1.04 -2.21
N LEU A 21 -1.81 -0.62 -3.13
CA LEU A 21 -3.25 -0.83 -3.05
C LEU A 21 -3.68 -2.11 -3.76
N THR A 22 -4.71 -2.76 -3.22
CA THR A 22 -5.31 -3.92 -3.87
C THR A 22 -6.17 -3.50 -5.07
N ALA A 23 -6.46 -4.46 -5.94
CA ALA A 23 -7.37 -4.22 -7.06
C ALA A 23 -8.74 -3.76 -6.59
N TYR A 24 -9.23 -4.28 -5.46
CA TYR A 24 -10.50 -3.86 -4.88
C TYR A 24 -10.48 -2.36 -4.54
N ALA A 25 -9.41 -1.88 -3.88
CA ALA A 25 -9.28 -0.46 -3.53
C ALA A 25 -9.27 0.41 -4.80
N CYS A 26 -8.56 -0.01 -5.84
CA CYS A 26 -8.52 0.72 -7.10
C CYS A 26 -9.88 0.83 -7.77
N GLN A 27 -10.68 -0.23 -7.71
CA GLN A 27 -12.04 -0.22 -8.25
C GLN A 27 -12.94 0.77 -7.52
N GLN A 28 -12.77 0.88 -6.19
CA GLN A 28 -13.55 1.82 -5.39
C GLN A 28 -13.16 3.28 -5.65
N LEU A 29 -11.87 3.54 -5.88
CA LEU A 29 -11.36 4.89 -6.08
C LEU A 29 -11.54 5.40 -7.51
N GLY A 30 -11.48 4.52 -8.49
CA GLY A 30 -11.43 4.88 -9.90
C GLY A 30 -10.04 5.33 -10.30
N ASP A 31 -9.94 6.07 -11.41
CA ASP A 31 -8.64 6.49 -11.95
C ASP A 31 -7.90 7.40 -10.97
N VAL A 32 -6.66 7.07 -10.69
CA VAL A 32 -5.80 7.86 -9.81
C VAL A 32 -5.29 9.08 -10.56
N ILE A 33 -5.47 10.24 -9.95
CA ILE A 33 -5.09 11.54 -10.54
C ILE A 33 -3.77 12.02 -9.98
N GLU A 34 -3.61 11.93 -8.65
CA GLU A 34 -2.43 12.44 -7.96
C GLU A 34 -2.15 11.60 -6.73
N ILE A 35 -0.88 11.52 -6.37
CA ILE A 35 -0.44 10.73 -5.22
C ILE A 35 0.61 11.50 -4.43
N ALA A 36 0.53 11.40 -3.10
CA ALA A 36 1.57 11.89 -2.19
C ALA A 36 2.20 10.68 -1.51
N LEU A 37 3.52 10.59 -1.58
CA LEU A 37 4.29 9.50 -0.99
C LEU A 37 5.16 10.04 0.16
N PRO A 38 5.54 9.20 1.12
CA PRO A 38 6.35 9.65 2.25
C PRO A 38 7.79 9.93 1.84
N ALA A 39 8.48 10.71 2.64
CA ALA A 39 9.90 10.98 2.43
C ALA A 39 10.72 9.73 2.75
N ARG A 40 11.74 9.49 1.94
CA ARG A 40 12.72 8.43 2.19
C ARG A 40 13.40 8.66 3.53
N GLY A 41 13.55 7.60 4.31
CA GLY A 41 14.13 7.67 5.65
C GLY A 41 13.14 7.97 6.76
N LYS A 42 11.89 8.28 6.43
CA LYS A 42 10.89 8.59 7.45
C LYS A 42 10.55 7.35 8.28
N PRO A 43 10.64 7.42 9.62
CA PRO A 43 10.17 6.33 10.47
C PRO A 43 8.65 6.37 10.59
N LEU A 44 8.03 5.20 10.56
CA LEU A 44 6.58 5.05 10.65
C LEU A 44 6.22 4.05 11.74
N LYS A 45 5.12 4.35 12.42
CA LYS A 45 4.45 3.41 13.34
C LYS A 45 3.15 2.96 12.70
N PRO A 46 2.60 1.79 13.09
CA PRO A 46 1.29 1.38 12.57
C PRO A 46 0.25 2.49 12.78
N GLY A 47 -0.47 2.81 11.72
CA GLY A 47 -1.48 3.87 11.75
C GLY A 47 -1.00 5.27 11.40
N ASP A 48 0.31 5.50 11.35
CA ASP A 48 0.84 6.80 10.94
C ASP A 48 0.45 7.10 9.49
N ALA A 49 0.22 8.37 9.17
CA ALA A 49 -0.04 8.79 7.81
C ALA A 49 1.16 8.46 6.93
N MET A 50 0.95 7.63 5.91
CA MET A 50 2.01 7.19 5.02
C MET A 50 1.89 7.81 3.63
N ALA A 51 0.75 7.67 3.00
CA ALA A 51 0.52 8.16 1.64
C ALA A 51 -0.91 8.67 1.50
N SER A 52 -1.16 9.47 0.47
CA SER A 52 -2.51 9.88 0.12
C SER A 52 -2.71 9.78 -1.37
N ILE A 53 -3.94 9.49 -1.77
CA ILE A 53 -4.33 9.32 -3.16
C ILE A 53 -5.52 10.20 -3.45
N GLN A 54 -5.44 10.95 -4.54
CA GLN A 54 -6.56 11.67 -5.12
C GLN A 54 -6.98 10.92 -6.38
N ALA A 55 -8.23 10.50 -6.42
CA ALA A 55 -8.77 9.74 -7.55
C ALA A 55 -10.13 10.31 -7.98
N VAL A 56 -10.62 9.83 -9.10
CA VAL A 56 -11.85 10.36 -9.73
C VAL A 56 -13.07 10.23 -8.83
N ARG A 57 -13.22 9.09 -8.14
CA ARG A 57 -14.40 8.84 -7.31
C ARG A 57 -14.24 9.24 -5.86
N ALA A 58 -13.02 9.20 -5.33
CA ALA A 58 -12.76 9.47 -3.92
C ALA A 58 -11.29 9.76 -3.69
N ASN A 59 -11.00 10.32 -2.53
CA ASN A 59 -9.64 10.45 -2.02
C ASN A 59 -9.43 9.41 -0.93
N ALA A 60 -8.20 8.96 -0.74
CA ALA A 60 -7.86 8.01 0.29
C ALA A 60 -6.57 8.41 1.00
N ASP A 61 -6.57 8.27 2.32
CA ASP A 61 -5.38 8.38 3.13
C ASP A 61 -4.96 6.97 3.54
N LEU A 62 -3.70 6.64 3.29
CA LEU A 62 -3.18 5.31 3.56
C LEU A 62 -2.31 5.33 4.79
N PRO A 63 -2.71 4.63 5.87
CA PRO A 63 -1.87 4.51 7.06
C PRO A 63 -0.77 3.48 6.84
N ALA A 64 0.32 3.61 7.58
CA ALA A 64 1.34 2.59 7.62
C ALA A 64 0.75 1.31 8.24
N PRO A 65 0.86 0.16 7.56
CA PRO A 65 0.29 -1.08 8.08
C PRO A 65 1.15 -1.75 9.13
N ILE A 66 2.44 -1.45 9.13
CA ILE A 66 3.43 -1.98 10.09
C ILE A 66 4.41 -0.88 10.44
N ALA A 67 5.15 -1.09 11.54
CA ALA A 67 6.25 -0.21 11.92
C ALA A 67 7.46 -0.44 11.00
N GLY A 68 8.11 0.63 10.59
CA GLY A 68 9.31 0.55 9.77
C GLY A 68 9.79 1.90 9.31
N GLU A 69 10.84 1.89 8.50
CA GLU A 69 11.41 3.08 7.90
C GLU A 69 11.22 3.04 6.39
N VAL A 70 10.86 4.17 5.82
CA VAL A 70 10.71 4.28 4.35
C VAL A 70 12.06 4.12 3.69
N ALA A 71 12.25 3.00 2.98
CA ALA A 71 13.48 2.72 2.26
C ALA A 71 13.46 3.27 0.84
N GLU A 72 12.30 3.19 0.19
CA GLU A 72 12.16 3.61 -1.21
C GLU A 72 10.70 3.93 -1.52
N VAL A 73 10.47 4.84 -2.45
CA VAL A 73 9.15 5.14 -3.00
C VAL A 73 9.19 4.98 -4.50
N ASN A 74 8.05 4.65 -5.10
CA ASN A 74 7.94 4.51 -6.56
C ASN A 74 7.73 5.88 -7.20
N ALA A 75 8.84 6.53 -7.54
CA ALA A 75 8.82 7.88 -8.11
C ALA A 75 8.09 7.98 -9.44
N GLU A 76 7.95 6.88 -10.19
CA GLU A 76 7.22 6.87 -11.45
C GLU A 76 5.76 7.26 -11.27
N LEU A 77 5.20 7.02 -10.08
CA LEU A 77 3.80 7.36 -9.80
C LEU A 77 3.53 8.86 -9.78
N PHE A 78 4.55 9.69 -9.58
CA PHE A 78 4.37 11.14 -9.61
C PHE A 78 4.08 11.64 -11.03
N GLU A 79 4.64 10.99 -12.04
CA GLU A 79 4.43 11.33 -13.44
C GLU A 79 3.30 10.50 -14.06
N GLU A 80 3.17 9.25 -13.63
CA GLU A 80 2.20 8.29 -14.16
C GLU A 80 1.39 7.65 -13.02
N PRO A 81 0.52 8.41 -12.35
CA PRO A 81 -0.26 7.87 -11.23
C PRO A 81 -1.21 6.75 -11.65
N ASP A 82 -1.59 6.69 -12.90
CA ASP A 82 -2.45 5.63 -13.46
C ASP A 82 -1.78 4.26 -13.51
N LEU A 83 -0.47 4.16 -13.24
CA LEU A 83 0.19 2.85 -13.06
C LEU A 83 -0.44 2.07 -11.91
N ILE A 84 -0.97 2.76 -10.91
CA ILE A 84 -1.69 2.12 -9.81
C ILE A 84 -2.92 1.37 -10.34
N ASN A 85 -3.63 1.96 -11.28
CA ASN A 85 -4.80 1.33 -11.89
C ASN A 85 -4.41 0.21 -12.86
N ALA A 86 -3.32 0.40 -13.60
CA ALA A 86 -2.88 -0.55 -14.62
C ALA A 86 -2.36 -1.86 -14.00
N GLY A 87 -1.64 -1.77 -12.89
CA GLY A 87 -1.10 -2.95 -12.22
C GLY A 87 -0.95 -2.71 -10.72
N PRO A 88 -2.07 -2.74 -9.95
CA PRO A 88 -2.02 -2.37 -8.54
C PRO A 88 -1.06 -3.20 -7.69
N GLU A 89 -0.90 -4.47 -8.00
CA GLU A 89 -0.01 -5.38 -7.25
C GLU A 89 1.36 -5.54 -7.91
N THR A 90 1.64 -4.84 -8.99
CA THR A 90 2.89 -4.92 -9.75
C THR A 90 3.48 -3.54 -10.02
N LEU A 91 3.17 -2.95 -11.16
CA LEU A 91 3.71 -1.64 -11.58
C LEU A 91 3.32 -0.51 -10.62
N GLY A 92 2.19 -0.63 -9.97
CA GLY A 92 1.64 0.37 -9.06
C GLY A 92 2.10 0.24 -7.61
N TRP A 93 3.17 -0.48 -7.34
CA TRP A 93 3.71 -0.51 -5.98
C TRP A 93 4.04 0.92 -5.52
N MET A 94 3.83 1.21 -4.25
CA MET A 94 3.91 2.59 -3.76
C MET A 94 5.14 2.85 -2.91
N VAL A 95 5.38 2.00 -1.91
CA VAL A 95 6.41 2.22 -0.91
C VAL A 95 7.11 0.91 -0.59
N LYS A 96 8.42 1.00 -0.33
CA LYS A 96 9.18 -0.10 0.29
C LYS A 96 9.58 0.34 1.68
N LEU A 97 9.28 -0.49 2.67
CA LEU A 97 9.64 -0.26 4.07
C LEU A 97 10.68 -1.26 4.52
N ARG A 98 11.57 -0.78 5.39
CA ARG A 98 12.41 -1.67 6.18
C ARG A 98 11.66 -1.95 7.48
N PRO A 99 11.07 -3.15 7.65
CA PRO A 99 10.22 -3.40 8.81
C PRO A 99 11.04 -3.40 10.10
N ALA A 100 10.49 -2.80 11.14
CA ALA A 100 11.09 -2.83 12.48
C ALA A 100 11.02 -4.23 13.07
N ASP A 101 9.91 -4.93 12.80
CA ASP A 101 9.70 -6.32 13.20
C ASP A 101 9.03 -7.07 12.05
N PRO A 102 9.76 -7.92 11.31
CA PRO A 102 9.21 -8.68 10.19
C PRO A 102 8.01 -9.55 10.54
N LYS A 103 7.87 -9.93 11.81
CA LYS A 103 6.73 -10.74 12.27
C LYS A 103 5.40 -10.01 12.19
N GLN A 104 5.40 -8.69 12.17
CA GLN A 104 4.18 -7.92 12.01
C GLN A 104 3.48 -8.21 10.68
N VAL A 105 4.26 -8.51 9.64
CA VAL A 105 3.70 -8.87 8.33
C VAL A 105 2.89 -10.17 8.42
N GLU A 106 3.38 -11.13 9.18
CA GLU A 106 2.74 -12.44 9.34
C GLU A 106 1.40 -12.34 10.10
N SER A 107 1.19 -11.27 10.88
CA SER A 107 -0.05 -11.06 11.60
C SER A 107 -1.18 -10.51 10.72
N LEU A 108 -0.87 -10.09 9.51
CA LEU A 108 -1.84 -9.57 8.57
C LEU A 108 -2.57 -10.69 7.84
N MET A 109 -3.69 -10.36 7.20
CA MET A 109 -4.48 -11.35 6.46
C MET A 109 -3.68 -11.95 5.30
N ASP A 110 -3.78 -13.27 5.13
CA ASP A 110 -3.35 -13.90 3.88
C ASP A 110 -4.43 -13.69 2.81
N ARG A 111 -4.21 -14.18 1.60
CA ARG A 111 -5.16 -13.97 0.52
C ARG A 111 -6.53 -14.59 0.82
N THR A 112 -6.56 -15.79 1.38
CA THR A 112 -7.82 -16.45 1.73
C THR A 112 -8.61 -15.66 2.75
N ALA A 113 -7.96 -15.16 3.80
CA ALA A 113 -8.60 -14.35 4.82
C ALA A 113 -9.09 -13.02 4.26
N TYR A 114 -8.30 -12.40 3.37
CA TYR A 114 -8.68 -11.14 2.73
C TYR A 114 -9.90 -11.33 1.81
N GLU A 115 -9.93 -12.41 1.03
CA GLU A 115 -11.09 -12.70 0.18
C GLU A 115 -12.35 -12.92 0.99
N ALA A 116 -12.25 -13.62 2.13
CA ALA A 116 -13.37 -13.78 3.05
C ALA A 116 -13.81 -12.44 3.65
N TYR A 117 -12.86 -11.56 3.95
CA TYR A 117 -13.16 -10.21 4.43
C TYR A 117 -13.91 -9.40 3.38
N LEU A 118 -13.53 -9.48 2.11
CA LEU A 118 -14.21 -8.80 1.01
C LEU A 118 -15.65 -9.29 0.84
N ASP A 119 -15.87 -10.60 1.00
CA ASP A 119 -17.20 -11.19 0.86
C ASP A 119 -18.18 -10.68 1.93
N GLY A 120 -17.67 -10.19 3.06
CA GLY A 120 -18.46 -9.63 4.14
C GLY A 120 -18.79 -8.14 4.00
N LEU A 121 -18.27 -7.50 2.98
CA LEU A 121 -18.48 -6.06 2.77
C LEU A 121 -19.80 -5.72 2.05
#